data_cceb1089a1a2d0951e64a0c06d8e5c8b
#
_entry.id   cceb1089a1a2d0951e64a0c06d8e5c8b
#
_cell.length_a   1.000
_cell.length_b   1.000
_cell.length_c   1.000
_cell.angle_alpha   90.00
_cell.angle_beta   90.00
_cell.angle_gamma   90.00
#
_symmetry.space_group_name_H-M   'P 1'
#
loop_
_entity.id
_entity.type
_entity.pdbx_description
1 polymer ?
#
loop_
_entity_poly.entity_id
_entity_poly.type
_entity_poly.pdbx_seq_one_letter_code
_entity_poly.pdbx_strand_id
1 'polypeptide(L)'
;MLSEADRKNCADILMHAQKERKQAVQLSTTFPGIAIEDSYAISTEVANRKIAAGAKLIGHKVGLTSKAMQRSSMIDEPDFGFILDDQMIADGAKVKHADYCKPRVEVELAFVMGKRLMGPGVGLTDVLRATEYVVPAIEIVDARLQDQRKIFDTVADNGAAAGIALGGRPVGPLDIDLRWVGGIMYRNSEIEETGLAAGVLGHPALGVAWLANKLGNMGTALEPGHLVLAGSFSRVVFAQKGDTLHADFGALGGIAIQFV
;
A
#
# COMPACT_ATOMS: atom_id res chain seq x y z
N MET A 1 16.23 -18.11 -9.54
CA MET A 1 14.94 -17.65 -10.09
C MET A 1 14.03 -18.84 -10.30
N LEU A 2 12.74 -18.67 -10.04
CA LEU A 2 11.71 -19.70 -10.21
C LEU A 2 11.37 -19.91 -11.70
N SER A 3 10.84 -21.08 -12.02
CA SER A 3 10.24 -21.32 -13.33
C SER A 3 8.91 -20.53 -13.48
N GLU A 4 8.45 -20.36 -14.71
CA GLU A 4 7.13 -19.73 -14.96
C GLU A 4 6.00 -20.52 -14.30
N ALA A 5 6.08 -21.86 -14.32
CA ALA A 5 5.11 -22.72 -13.67
C ALA A 5 5.08 -22.52 -12.14
N ASP A 6 6.25 -22.39 -11.51
CA ASP A 6 6.33 -22.12 -10.06
C ASP A 6 5.76 -20.74 -9.72
N ARG A 7 6.03 -19.70 -10.52
CA ARG A 7 5.43 -18.35 -10.31
C ARG A 7 3.90 -18.39 -10.41
N LYS A 8 3.36 -19.12 -11.39
CA LYS A 8 1.90 -19.32 -11.51
C LYS A 8 1.33 -20.07 -10.30
N ASN A 9 2.01 -21.10 -9.82
CA ASN A 9 1.63 -21.83 -8.61
C ASN A 9 1.66 -20.92 -7.36
N CYS A 10 2.68 -20.06 -7.23
CA CYS A 10 2.73 -19.06 -6.15
C CYS A 10 1.51 -18.10 -6.22
N ALA A 11 1.15 -17.63 -7.40
CA ALA A 11 -0.05 -16.80 -7.59
C ALA A 11 -1.33 -17.55 -7.21
N ASP A 12 -1.45 -18.83 -7.55
CA ASP A 12 -2.57 -19.69 -7.15
C ASP A 12 -2.68 -19.80 -5.62
N ILE A 13 -1.55 -20.01 -4.93
CA ILE A 13 -1.48 -20.07 -3.46
C ILE A 13 -2.01 -18.77 -2.84
N LEU A 14 -1.56 -17.61 -3.32
CA LEU A 14 -1.97 -16.30 -2.81
C LEU A 14 -3.46 -16.03 -3.06
N MET A 15 -3.94 -16.31 -4.28
CA MET A 15 -5.36 -16.14 -4.62
C MET A 15 -6.25 -17.10 -3.82
N HIS A 16 -5.81 -18.33 -3.60
CA HIS A 16 -6.53 -19.30 -2.75
C HIS A 16 -6.59 -18.82 -1.30
N ALA A 17 -5.45 -18.38 -0.72
CA ALA A 17 -5.40 -17.83 0.63
C ALA A 17 -6.33 -16.63 0.80
N GLN A 18 -6.37 -15.72 -0.19
CA GLN A 18 -7.29 -14.60 -0.21
C GLN A 18 -8.76 -15.05 -0.27
N LYS A 19 -9.09 -16.03 -1.09
CA LYS A 19 -10.45 -16.57 -1.25
C LYS A 19 -10.94 -17.25 0.02
N GLU A 20 -10.11 -18.10 0.62
CA GLU A 20 -10.44 -18.86 1.82
C GLU A 20 -10.31 -18.07 3.12
N ARG A 21 -9.78 -16.81 3.06
CA ARG A 21 -9.51 -15.98 4.24
C ARG A 21 -8.61 -16.68 5.26
N LYS A 22 -7.66 -17.44 4.77
CA LYS A 22 -6.72 -18.23 5.57
C LYS A 22 -5.31 -18.09 5.05
N GLN A 23 -4.41 -17.65 5.91
CA GLN A 23 -3.01 -17.47 5.55
C GLN A 23 -2.35 -18.80 5.14
N ALA A 24 -1.66 -18.76 3.99
CA ALA A 24 -0.79 -19.85 3.54
C ALA A 24 0.59 -19.76 4.17
N VAL A 25 1.37 -20.83 4.07
CA VAL A 25 2.80 -20.85 4.42
C VAL A 25 3.56 -19.89 3.52
N GLN A 26 4.64 -19.29 4.04
CA GLN A 26 5.48 -18.36 3.29
C GLN A 26 6.00 -18.99 2.00
N LEU A 27 5.94 -18.23 0.89
CA LEU A 27 6.47 -18.65 -0.40
C LEU A 27 7.98 -18.88 -0.32
N SER A 28 8.70 -18.02 0.43
CA SER A 28 10.15 -18.17 0.64
C SER A 28 10.54 -19.44 1.40
N THR A 29 9.61 -20.09 2.10
CA THR A 29 9.80 -21.40 2.72
C THR A 29 9.51 -22.53 1.74
N THR A 30 8.41 -22.41 1.00
CA THR A 30 7.97 -23.42 0.01
C THR A 30 8.86 -23.42 -1.23
N PHE A 31 9.36 -22.25 -1.62
CA PHE A 31 10.22 -22.03 -2.80
C PHE A 31 11.54 -21.32 -2.37
N PRO A 32 12.50 -22.01 -1.76
CA PRO A 32 13.69 -21.39 -1.15
C PRO A 32 14.61 -20.69 -2.15
N GLY A 33 14.41 -20.89 -3.45
CA GLY A 33 15.13 -20.20 -4.52
C GLY A 33 14.45 -18.94 -5.07
N ILE A 34 13.38 -18.46 -4.42
CA ILE A 34 12.65 -17.26 -4.85
C ILE A 34 13.56 -16.02 -4.80
N ALA A 35 13.56 -15.22 -5.87
CA ALA A 35 14.27 -13.95 -5.98
C ALA A 35 13.27 -12.78 -5.98
N ILE A 36 13.78 -11.55 -5.85
CA ILE A 36 12.91 -10.36 -5.82
C ILE A 36 12.18 -10.15 -7.14
N GLU A 37 12.81 -10.48 -8.25
CA GLU A 37 12.23 -10.43 -9.60
C GLU A 37 11.08 -11.43 -9.73
N ASP A 38 11.21 -12.63 -9.14
CA ASP A 38 10.12 -13.60 -9.08
C ASP A 38 8.93 -13.06 -8.30
N SER A 39 9.21 -12.38 -7.17
CA SER A 39 8.18 -11.82 -6.30
C SER A 39 7.36 -10.74 -7.01
N TYR A 40 8.00 -9.82 -7.72
CA TYR A 40 7.29 -8.84 -8.56
C TYR A 40 6.54 -9.49 -9.72
N ALA A 41 7.09 -10.53 -10.34
CA ALA A 41 6.40 -11.27 -11.39
C ALA A 41 5.15 -11.99 -10.86
N ILE A 42 5.20 -12.55 -9.63
CA ILE A 42 4.07 -13.20 -8.98
C ILE A 42 2.98 -12.18 -8.64
N SER A 43 3.32 -11.04 -8.04
CA SER A 43 2.32 -9.99 -7.73
C SER A 43 1.70 -9.42 -9.01
N THR A 44 2.48 -9.26 -10.08
CA THR A 44 1.97 -8.85 -11.40
C THR A 44 1.02 -9.88 -11.98
N GLU A 45 1.34 -11.17 -11.87
CA GLU A 45 0.46 -12.26 -12.31
C GLU A 45 -0.89 -12.23 -11.57
N VAL A 46 -0.87 -12.05 -10.24
CA VAL A 46 -2.10 -11.91 -9.43
C VAL A 46 -2.91 -10.69 -9.89
N ALA A 47 -2.27 -9.53 -10.09
CA ALA A 47 -2.94 -8.33 -10.57
C ALA A 47 -3.55 -8.54 -11.97
N ASN A 48 -2.80 -9.14 -12.90
CA ASN A 48 -3.28 -9.41 -14.27
C ASN A 48 -4.47 -10.35 -14.27
N ARG A 49 -4.51 -11.39 -13.42
CA ARG A 49 -5.67 -12.28 -13.30
C ARG A 49 -6.91 -11.55 -12.79
N LYS A 50 -6.76 -10.67 -11.80
CA LYS A 50 -7.88 -9.84 -11.32
C LYS A 50 -8.36 -8.86 -12.39
N ILE A 51 -7.45 -8.23 -13.13
CA ILE A 51 -7.78 -7.35 -14.26
C ILE A 51 -8.51 -8.12 -15.36
N ALA A 52 -8.06 -9.33 -15.71
CA ALA A 52 -8.74 -10.19 -16.67
C ALA A 52 -10.14 -10.63 -16.19
N ALA A 53 -10.36 -10.67 -14.87
CA ALA A 53 -11.65 -10.92 -14.26
C ALA A 53 -12.56 -9.66 -14.17
N GLY A 54 -12.09 -8.48 -14.62
CA GLY A 54 -12.88 -7.26 -14.72
C GLY A 54 -12.46 -6.11 -13.79
N ALA A 55 -11.51 -6.32 -12.88
CA ALA A 55 -10.98 -5.24 -12.05
C ALA A 55 -10.15 -4.24 -12.89
N LYS A 56 -10.02 -3.02 -12.40
CA LYS A 56 -9.23 -1.97 -13.06
C LYS A 56 -8.08 -1.52 -12.18
N LEU A 57 -6.90 -1.38 -12.77
CA LEU A 57 -5.77 -0.74 -12.09
C LEU A 57 -6.08 0.74 -11.92
N ILE A 58 -6.09 1.21 -10.67
CA ILE A 58 -6.34 2.61 -10.33
C ILE A 58 -5.16 3.29 -9.67
N GLY A 59 -4.10 2.55 -9.38
CA GLY A 59 -2.90 3.10 -8.77
C GLY A 59 -1.98 2.09 -8.12
N HIS A 60 -1.19 2.58 -7.18
CA HIS A 60 -0.16 1.79 -6.49
C HIS A 60 -0.01 2.23 -5.04
N LYS A 61 0.51 1.32 -4.19
CA LYS A 61 0.98 1.65 -2.84
C LYS A 61 2.49 1.52 -2.76
N VAL A 62 3.12 2.28 -1.88
CA VAL A 62 4.55 2.17 -1.57
C VAL A 62 4.69 1.72 -0.12
N GLY A 63 5.35 0.59 0.09
CA GLY A 63 5.64 0.05 1.42
C GLY A 63 7.09 0.26 1.83
N LEU A 64 7.39 -0.01 3.12
CA LEU A 64 8.74 0.00 3.69
C LEU A 64 9.47 1.34 3.47
N THR A 65 8.77 2.44 3.58
CA THR A 65 9.28 3.79 3.33
C THR A 65 10.06 4.38 4.51
N SER A 66 10.00 3.79 5.71
CA SER A 66 10.80 4.26 6.84
C SER A 66 12.12 3.50 6.95
N LYS A 67 13.21 4.23 7.25
CA LYS A 67 14.54 3.61 7.46
C LYS A 67 14.56 2.61 8.61
N ALA A 68 13.73 2.81 9.63
CA ALA A 68 13.59 1.86 10.74
C ALA A 68 13.02 0.52 10.25
N MET A 69 11.96 0.56 9.42
CA MET A 69 11.36 -0.64 8.85
C MET A 69 12.31 -1.33 7.86
N GLN A 70 13.00 -0.58 7.00
CA GLN A 70 14.00 -1.14 6.09
C GLN A 70 15.09 -1.90 6.86
N ARG A 71 15.65 -1.31 7.94
CA ARG A 71 16.64 -1.96 8.78
C ARG A 71 16.12 -3.23 9.46
N SER A 72 14.88 -3.19 9.99
CA SER A 72 14.28 -4.36 10.65
C SER A 72 13.98 -5.50 9.68
N SER A 73 13.70 -5.18 8.43
CA SER A 73 13.43 -6.15 7.35
C SER A 73 14.68 -6.55 6.56
N MET A 74 15.85 -6.00 6.94
CA MET A 74 17.14 -6.22 6.25
C MET A 74 17.09 -5.92 4.75
N ILE A 75 16.42 -4.83 4.39
CA ILE A 75 16.32 -4.32 3.02
C ILE A 75 16.73 -2.84 3.00
N ASP A 76 17.11 -2.34 1.84
CA ASP A 76 17.65 -1.00 1.65
C ASP A 76 16.79 -0.10 0.76
N GLU A 77 15.71 -0.65 0.18
CA GLU A 77 14.76 0.08 -0.65
C GLU A 77 13.29 -0.19 -0.24
N PRO A 78 12.35 0.71 -0.61
CA PRO A 78 10.91 0.45 -0.50
C PRO A 78 10.45 -0.73 -1.36
N ASP A 79 9.21 -1.17 -1.15
CA ASP A 79 8.48 -2.05 -2.04
C ASP A 79 7.24 -1.35 -2.63
N PHE A 80 6.55 -1.99 -3.56
CA PHE A 80 5.29 -1.48 -4.08
C PHE A 80 4.28 -2.61 -4.33
N GLY A 81 3.00 -2.21 -4.38
CA GLY A 81 1.88 -3.06 -4.77
C GLY A 81 0.93 -2.32 -5.71
N PHE A 82 0.10 -3.09 -6.40
CA PHE A 82 -0.97 -2.60 -7.27
C PHE A 82 -2.24 -2.30 -6.46
N ILE A 83 -2.94 -1.23 -6.80
CA ILE A 83 -4.26 -0.87 -6.27
C ILE A 83 -5.28 -1.07 -7.38
N LEU A 84 -6.28 -1.89 -7.11
CA LEU A 84 -7.39 -2.16 -8.01
C LEU A 84 -8.68 -1.49 -7.48
N ASP A 85 -9.62 -1.22 -8.36
CA ASP A 85 -10.85 -0.49 -8.05
C ASP A 85 -11.77 -1.24 -7.06
N ASP A 86 -11.68 -2.58 -7.01
CA ASP A 86 -12.39 -3.43 -6.06
C ASP A 86 -11.88 -3.30 -4.60
N GLN A 87 -10.76 -2.61 -4.39
CA GLN A 87 -10.18 -2.36 -3.07
C GLN A 87 -10.65 -1.03 -2.44
N MET A 88 -11.41 -0.21 -3.19
CA MET A 88 -11.88 1.08 -2.67
C MET A 88 -13.01 0.91 -1.65
N ILE A 89 -12.86 1.59 -0.52
CA ILE A 89 -13.77 1.56 0.63
C ILE A 89 -14.25 3.00 0.85
N ALA A 90 -15.56 3.18 1.06
CA ALA A 90 -16.08 4.50 1.41
C ALA A 90 -15.68 4.92 2.83
N ASP A 91 -15.44 6.20 3.06
CA ASP A 91 -15.31 6.74 4.41
C ASP A 91 -16.58 6.47 5.23
N GLY A 92 -16.43 6.05 6.48
CA GLY A 92 -17.52 5.63 7.36
C GLY A 92 -18.06 4.22 7.08
N ALA A 93 -17.47 3.46 6.17
CA ALA A 93 -17.97 2.15 5.79
C ALA A 93 -17.85 1.10 6.92
N LYS A 94 -18.79 0.16 6.91
CA LYS A 94 -18.71 -1.09 7.66
C LYS A 94 -18.01 -2.15 6.80
N VAL A 95 -16.88 -2.61 7.29
CA VAL A 95 -16.01 -3.58 6.63
C VAL A 95 -16.15 -4.93 7.34
N LYS A 96 -16.45 -6.00 6.63
CA LYS A 96 -16.57 -7.32 7.25
C LYS A 96 -15.17 -7.85 7.57
N HIS A 97 -14.86 -8.00 8.87
CA HIS A 97 -13.58 -8.58 9.32
C HIS A 97 -13.32 -9.94 8.70
N ALA A 98 -14.37 -10.76 8.53
CA ALA A 98 -14.30 -12.09 7.93
C ALA A 98 -13.91 -12.10 6.44
N ASP A 99 -13.88 -10.95 5.77
CA ASP A 99 -13.40 -10.85 4.37
C ASP A 99 -11.87 -10.77 4.27
N TYR A 100 -11.16 -10.76 5.38
CA TYR A 100 -9.70 -10.67 5.48
C TYR A 100 -9.11 -11.85 6.24
N CYS A 101 -7.81 -12.11 6.03
CA CYS A 101 -7.06 -13.12 6.78
C CYS A 101 -6.65 -12.62 8.17
N LYS A 102 -5.99 -11.46 8.23
CA LYS A 102 -5.47 -10.83 9.44
C LYS A 102 -5.28 -9.32 9.20
N PRO A 103 -6.38 -8.54 9.14
CA PRO A 103 -6.32 -7.16 8.72
C PRO A 103 -5.58 -6.27 9.71
N ARG A 104 -4.85 -5.31 9.17
CA ARG A 104 -4.18 -4.23 9.87
C ARG A 104 -4.46 -2.93 9.13
N VAL A 105 -4.32 -1.82 9.82
CA VAL A 105 -4.64 -0.50 9.27
C VAL A 105 -3.45 0.44 9.40
N GLU A 106 -3.21 1.22 8.36
CA GLU A 106 -2.14 2.20 8.25
C GLU A 106 -2.68 3.60 7.94
N VAL A 107 -1.97 4.62 8.39
CA VAL A 107 -2.26 6.04 8.16
C VAL A 107 -1.34 6.56 7.06
N GLU A 108 -1.91 7.08 6.00
CA GLU A 108 -1.17 7.49 4.80
C GLU A 108 -1.64 8.80 4.20
N LEU A 109 -0.86 9.33 3.25
CA LEU A 109 -1.31 10.31 2.28
C LEU A 109 -1.37 9.68 0.90
N ALA A 110 -2.50 9.87 0.22
CA ALA A 110 -2.68 9.49 -1.17
C ALA A 110 -2.42 10.68 -2.10
N PHE A 111 -1.57 10.46 -3.10
CA PHE A 111 -1.31 11.40 -4.17
C PHE A 111 -2.15 11.02 -5.39
N VAL A 112 -3.01 11.90 -5.85
CA VAL A 112 -3.76 11.70 -7.08
C VAL A 112 -3.03 12.41 -8.21
N MET A 113 -2.67 11.64 -9.23
CA MET A 113 -1.86 12.14 -10.33
C MET A 113 -2.71 12.95 -11.31
N GLY A 114 -2.32 14.18 -11.59
CA GLY A 114 -2.93 15.03 -12.62
C GLY A 114 -2.23 14.95 -13.97
N LYS A 115 -0.98 14.47 -13.98
CA LYS A 115 -0.16 14.32 -15.18
C LYS A 115 0.58 13.00 -15.17
N ARG A 116 0.86 12.48 -16.37
CA ARG A 116 1.70 11.31 -16.55
C ARG A 116 3.10 11.54 -15.95
N LEU A 117 3.59 10.59 -15.17
CA LEU A 117 4.92 10.64 -14.54
C LEU A 117 5.62 9.30 -14.74
N MET A 118 6.82 9.34 -15.33
CA MET A 118 7.60 8.13 -15.63
C MET A 118 9.09 8.40 -15.46
N GLY A 119 9.77 7.53 -14.68
CA GLY A 119 11.22 7.52 -14.55
C GLY A 119 11.94 6.97 -15.79
N PRO A 120 13.28 6.98 -15.77
CA PRO A 120 14.14 7.32 -14.65
C PRO A 120 14.34 8.83 -14.44
N GLY A 121 14.88 9.21 -13.27
CA GLY A 121 15.29 10.58 -12.97
C GLY A 121 14.19 11.48 -12.37
N VAL A 122 13.04 10.90 -12.00
CA VAL A 122 11.97 11.61 -11.30
C VAL A 122 12.42 12.03 -9.91
N GLY A 123 12.32 13.32 -9.60
CA GLY A 123 12.60 13.91 -8.29
C GLY A 123 11.35 14.45 -7.59
N LEU A 124 11.56 15.02 -6.40
CA LEU A 124 10.52 15.62 -5.58
C LEU A 124 9.66 16.64 -6.36
N THR A 125 10.32 17.56 -7.07
CA THR A 125 9.65 18.64 -7.80
C THR A 125 8.81 18.13 -8.97
N ASP A 126 9.21 17.03 -9.59
CA ASP A 126 8.46 16.42 -10.70
C ASP A 126 7.16 15.81 -10.19
N VAL A 127 7.23 15.13 -9.02
CA VAL A 127 6.03 14.60 -8.34
C VAL A 127 5.07 15.73 -7.98
N LEU A 128 5.55 16.79 -7.31
CA LEU A 128 4.69 17.90 -6.90
C LEU A 128 4.02 18.60 -8.10
N ARG A 129 4.70 18.69 -9.26
CA ARG A 129 4.13 19.26 -10.50
C ARG A 129 3.17 18.30 -11.22
N ALA A 130 3.31 17.00 -11.03
CA ALA A 130 2.46 15.98 -11.65
C ALA A 130 1.25 15.61 -10.80
N THR A 131 1.25 15.94 -9.50
CA THR A 131 0.17 15.69 -8.55
C THR A 131 -0.93 16.74 -8.74
N GLU A 132 -2.18 16.29 -8.84
CA GLU A 132 -3.35 17.16 -8.88
C GLU A 132 -3.73 17.61 -7.45
N TYR A 133 -3.88 16.64 -6.55
CA TYR A 133 -4.10 16.89 -5.13
C TYR A 133 -3.57 15.75 -4.27
N VAL A 134 -3.42 16.04 -2.98
CA VAL A 134 -3.10 15.06 -1.94
C VAL A 134 -4.28 14.97 -0.99
N VAL A 135 -4.61 13.78 -0.55
CA VAL A 135 -5.77 13.52 0.31
C VAL A 135 -5.40 12.52 1.40
N PRO A 136 -5.93 12.65 2.64
CA PRO A 136 -5.81 11.64 3.67
C PRO A 136 -6.29 10.26 3.22
N ALA A 137 -5.60 9.22 3.66
CA ALA A 137 -5.91 7.84 3.35
C ALA A 137 -5.75 6.91 4.56
N ILE A 138 -6.57 5.88 4.60
CA ILE A 138 -6.37 4.67 5.38
C ILE A 138 -6.09 3.53 4.40
N GLU A 139 -5.01 2.77 4.62
CA GLU A 139 -4.79 1.50 3.96
C GLU A 139 -5.15 0.35 4.90
N ILE A 140 -5.93 -0.64 4.41
CA ILE A 140 -6.05 -1.95 5.04
C ILE A 140 -4.99 -2.84 4.40
N VAL A 141 -4.05 -3.31 5.19
CA VAL A 141 -3.07 -4.32 4.81
C VAL A 141 -3.48 -5.67 5.39
N ASP A 142 -3.59 -6.68 4.52
CA ASP A 142 -3.99 -8.02 4.89
C ASP A 142 -3.08 -9.05 4.23
N ALA A 143 -2.16 -9.60 5.00
CA ALA A 143 -1.20 -10.56 4.47
C ALA A 143 -1.85 -11.94 4.27
N ARG A 144 -1.73 -12.46 3.03
CA ARG A 144 -2.17 -13.82 2.65
C ARG A 144 -1.17 -14.89 3.09
N LEU A 145 0.00 -14.49 3.57
CA LEU A 145 1.04 -15.40 4.07
C LEU A 145 1.23 -15.23 5.58
N GLN A 146 1.60 -16.32 6.26
CA GLN A 146 1.85 -16.36 7.69
C GLN A 146 2.98 -15.40 8.12
N ASP A 147 3.01 -15.02 9.41
CA ASP A 147 4.04 -14.14 9.98
C ASP A 147 5.47 -14.70 9.81
N GLN A 148 6.48 -13.86 10.09
CA GLN A 148 7.90 -14.09 9.79
C GLN A 148 8.21 -14.12 8.27
N ARG A 149 7.47 -13.30 7.52
CA ARG A 149 7.69 -13.10 6.09
C ARG A 149 9.05 -12.45 5.82
N LYS A 150 9.70 -12.93 4.75
CA LYS A 150 10.83 -12.22 4.12
C LYS A 150 10.30 -11.19 3.13
N ILE A 151 11.18 -10.31 2.65
CA ILE A 151 10.82 -9.32 1.63
C ILE A 151 10.19 -9.96 0.38
N PHE A 152 10.69 -11.13 -0.02
CA PHE A 152 10.15 -11.89 -1.14
C PHE A 152 8.67 -12.22 -0.98
N ASP A 153 8.27 -12.61 0.24
CA ASP A 153 6.89 -12.93 0.58
C ASP A 153 6.00 -11.69 0.52
N THR A 154 6.48 -10.56 1.07
CA THR A 154 5.72 -9.30 1.11
C THR A 154 5.50 -8.75 -0.29
N VAL A 155 6.54 -8.71 -1.13
CA VAL A 155 6.45 -8.24 -2.52
C VAL A 155 5.56 -9.15 -3.36
N ALA A 156 5.72 -10.49 -3.26
CA ALA A 156 4.88 -11.43 -3.99
C ALA A 156 3.40 -11.31 -3.60
N ASP A 157 3.14 -11.00 -2.33
CA ASP A 157 1.80 -10.77 -1.77
C ASP A 157 1.30 -9.33 -1.98
N ASN A 158 1.79 -8.65 -3.02
CA ASN A 158 1.36 -7.30 -3.42
C ASN A 158 1.52 -6.25 -2.30
N GLY A 159 2.59 -6.32 -1.50
CA GLY A 159 2.78 -5.45 -0.34
C GLY A 159 1.66 -5.58 0.70
N ALA A 160 0.93 -6.70 0.69
CA ALA A 160 -0.26 -6.97 1.49
C ALA A 160 -1.44 -5.99 1.25
N ALA A 161 -1.46 -5.23 0.17
CA ALA A 161 -2.57 -4.31 -0.16
C ALA A 161 -3.90 -5.04 -0.21
N ALA A 162 -4.92 -4.51 0.49
CA ALA A 162 -6.23 -5.18 0.61
C ALA A 162 -7.43 -4.24 0.59
N GLY A 163 -7.30 -3.00 1.07
CA GLY A 163 -8.39 -2.03 1.02
C GLY A 163 -7.88 -0.61 1.24
N ILE A 164 -8.57 0.38 0.68
CA ILE A 164 -8.19 1.78 0.77
C ILE A 164 -9.42 2.64 0.97
N ALA A 165 -9.41 3.47 2.01
CA ALA A 165 -10.38 4.52 2.21
C ALA A 165 -9.72 5.89 2.03
N LEU A 166 -10.33 6.76 1.24
CA LEU A 166 -9.98 8.17 1.12
C LEU A 166 -11.01 9.02 1.83
N GLY A 167 -10.57 10.07 2.52
CA GLY A 167 -11.49 10.96 3.21
C GLY A 167 -10.84 12.29 3.57
N GLY A 168 -11.50 13.06 4.45
CA GLY A 168 -11.01 14.37 4.80
C GLY A 168 -11.06 15.37 3.63
N ARG A 169 -10.14 16.34 3.64
CA ARG A 169 -10.10 17.44 2.67
C ARG A 169 -8.89 17.30 1.73
N PRO A 170 -9.08 17.17 0.42
CA PRO A 170 -8.01 17.24 -0.54
C PRO A 170 -7.35 18.62 -0.55
N VAL A 171 -6.03 18.67 -0.76
CA VAL A 171 -5.23 19.90 -0.85
C VAL A 171 -4.27 19.85 -2.02
N GLY A 172 -3.97 21.00 -2.62
CA GLY A 172 -2.90 21.11 -3.59
C GLY A 172 -1.55 20.74 -2.94
N PRO A 173 -0.65 20.06 -3.68
CA PRO A 173 0.60 19.56 -3.11
C PRO A 173 1.57 20.64 -2.64
N LEU A 174 1.33 21.91 -2.98
CA LEU A 174 2.11 23.08 -2.58
C LEU A 174 1.38 24.01 -1.60
N ASP A 175 0.12 23.70 -1.26
CA ASP A 175 -0.70 24.55 -0.37
C ASP A 175 -0.32 24.40 1.11
N ILE A 176 0.34 23.30 1.44
CA ILE A 176 0.82 22.99 2.80
C ILE A 176 2.19 22.33 2.75
N ASP A 177 2.93 22.36 3.85
CA ASP A 177 4.13 21.55 3.99
C ASP A 177 3.74 20.09 4.32
N LEU A 178 3.72 19.25 3.31
CA LEU A 178 3.31 17.84 3.42
C LEU A 178 4.14 17.05 4.44
N ARG A 179 5.37 17.47 4.76
CA ARG A 179 6.20 16.80 5.76
C ARG A 179 5.61 16.86 7.16
N TRP A 180 4.88 17.95 7.45
CA TRP A 180 4.30 18.23 8.76
C TRP A 180 2.84 17.80 8.89
N VAL A 181 2.29 17.13 7.90
CA VAL A 181 0.99 16.48 8.07
C VAL A 181 1.13 15.39 9.11
N GLY A 182 0.43 15.56 10.22
CA GLY A 182 0.32 14.56 11.27
C GLY A 182 -0.85 13.63 11.01
N GLY A 183 -0.76 12.41 11.56
CA GLY A 183 -1.87 11.48 11.61
C GLY A 183 -1.95 10.85 13.00
N ILE A 184 -3.15 10.81 13.56
CA ILE A 184 -3.46 10.13 14.82
C ILE A 184 -4.42 9.00 14.48
N MET A 185 -4.02 7.76 14.76
CA MET A 185 -4.90 6.61 14.63
C MET A 185 -5.55 6.30 15.99
N TYR A 186 -6.87 6.34 16.00
CA TYR A 186 -7.68 5.89 17.12
C TYR A 186 -8.24 4.50 16.84
N ARG A 187 -8.29 3.68 17.87
CA ARG A 187 -9.07 2.43 17.91
C ARG A 187 -10.06 2.55 19.07
N ASN A 188 -11.35 2.47 18.76
CA ASN A 188 -12.43 2.55 19.76
C ASN A 188 -12.34 3.83 20.63
N SER A 189 -11.98 4.97 19.99
CA SER A 189 -11.80 6.30 20.62
C SER A 189 -10.53 6.44 21.49
N GLU A 190 -9.65 5.46 21.55
CA GLU A 190 -8.36 5.54 22.22
C GLU A 190 -7.24 5.72 21.19
N ILE A 191 -6.25 6.57 21.49
CA ILE A 191 -5.09 6.78 20.62
C ILE A 191 -4.21 5.53 20.64
N GLU A 192 -4.03 4.91 19.49
CA GLU A 192 -3.15 3.76 19.31
C GLU A 192 -1.78 4.15 18.74
N GLU A 193 -1.78 5.01 17.72
CA GLU A 193 -0.57 5.41 17.01
C GLU A 193 -0.63 6.88 16.59
N THR A 194 0.54 7.48 16.48
CA THR A 194 0.72 8.82 15.93
C THR A 194 1.93 8.84 15.00
N GLY A 195 1.91 9.73 14.01
CA GLY A 195 3.05 9.89 13.11
C GLY A 195 3.05 11.18 12.33
N LEU A 196 4.16 11.43 11.64
CA LEU A 196 4.33 12.55 10.71
C LEU A 196 4.71 12.03 9.33
N ALA A 197 4.15 12.63 8.29
CA ALA A 197 4.41 12.24 6.91
C ALA A 197 5.88 12.40 6.49
N ALA A 198 6.69 13.18 7.22
CA ALA A 198 8.14 13.19 7.07
C ALA A 198 8.81 11.83 7.33
N GLY A 199 8.12 10.90 8.04
CA GLY A 199 8.58 9.52 8.22
C GLY A 199 8.73 8.76 6.91
N VAL A 200 8.01 9.16 5.87
CA VAL A 200 8.11 8.61 4.52
C VAL A 200 9.31 9.24 3.80
N LEU A 201 10.46 8.58 3.87
CA LEU A 201 11.71 8.99 3.18
C LEU A 201 12.13 10.46 3.38
N GLY A 202 11.66 11.14 4.43
CA GLY A 202 11.87 12.56 4.70
C GLY A 202 10.87 13.51 4.04
N HIS A 203 10.12 13.05 3.04
CA HIS A 203 9.01 13.77 2.40
C HIS A 203 8.11 12.78 1.66
N PRO A 204 6.77 12.76 1.86
CA PRO A 204 5.91 11.72 1.28
C PRO A 204 5.97 11.66 -0.26
N ALA A 205 6.17 12.77 -0.95
CA ALA A 205 6.37 12.76 -2.40
C ALA A 205 7.63 12.00 -2.86
N LEU A 206 8.61 11.74 -1.98
CA LEU A 206 9.77 10.91 -2.32
C LEU A 206 9.40 9.42 -2.43
N GLY A 207 8.37 8.96 -1.75
CA GLY A 207 7.79 7.63 -1.99
C GLY A 207 7.25 7.51 -3.41
N VAL A 208 6.50 8.52 -3.86
CA VAL A 208 5.97 8.59 -5.23
C VAL A 208 7.10 8.68 -6.26
N ALA A 209 8.14 9.48 -6.01
CA ALA A 209 9.30 9.61 -6.90
C ALA A 209 10.04 8.26 -7.03
N TRP A 210 10.26 7.56 -5.91
CA TRP A 210 10.87 6.23 -5.93
C TRP A 210 10.03 5.25 -6.78
N LEU A 211 8.71 5.24 -6.58
CA LEU A 211 7.80 4.39 -7.34
C LEU A 211 7.84 4.70 -8.84
N ALA A 212 7.76 5.98 -9.24
CA ALA A 212 7.81 6.38 -10.64
C ALA A 212 9.12 5.93 -11.32
N ASN A 213 10.25 6.01 -10.60
CA ASN A 213 11.54 5.52 -11.10
C ASN A 213 11.57 3.99 -11.19
N LYS A 214 11.04 3.28 -10.18
CA LYS A 214 10.99 1.81 -10.16
C LYS A 214 10.13 1.28 -11.31
N LEU A 215 8.92 1.81 -11.48
CA LEU A 215 8.00 1.45 -12.57
C LEU A 215 8.55 1.85 -13.94
N GLY A 216 9.22 3.02 -14.03
CA GLY A 216 9.85 3.49 -15.27
C GLY A 216 10.88 2.51 -15.81
N ASN A 217 11.68 1.88 -14.93
CA ASN A 217 12.62 0.81 -15.31
C ASN A 217 11.91 -0.46 -15.83
N MET A 218 10.61 -0.61 -15.54
CA MET A 218 9.76 -1.69 -16.05
C MET A 218 8.90 -1.25 -17.26
N GLY A 219 9.15 -0.02 -17.80
CA GLY A 219 8.39 0.52 -18.92
C GLY A 219 6.99 1.02 -18.56
N THR A 220 6.67 1.17 -17.27
CA THR A 220 5.34 1.58 -16.78
C THR A 220 5.38 3.00 -16.22
N ALA A 221 4.32 3.78 -16.45
CA ALA A 221 4.15 5.12 -15.93
C ALA A 221 3.03 5.19 -14.89
N LEU A 222 3.08 6.20 -14.04
CA LEU A 222 1.92 6.68 -13.31
C LEU A 222 1.10 7.57 -14.26
N GLU A 223 -0.16 7.23 -14.46
CA GLU A 223 -1.04 7.93 -15.41
C GLU A 223 -1.94 8.92 -14.68
N PRO A 224 -2.48 9.96 -15.38
CA PRO A 224 -3.48 10.86 -14.80
C PRO A 224 -4.67 10.08 -14.20
N GLY A 225 -5.10 10.48 -12.99
CA GLY A 225 -6.13 9.78 -12.23
C GLY A 225 -5.61 8.60 -11.40
N HIS A 226 -4.37 8.15 -11.59
CA HIS A 226 -3.81 7.12 -10.71
C HIS A 226 -3.64 7.67 -9.28
N LEU A 227 -3.98 6.82 -8.33
CA LEU A 227 -3.79 7.01 -6.90
C LEU A 227 -2.47 6.40 -6.47
N VAL A 228 -1.65 7.11 -5.69
CA VAL A 228 -0.43 6.57 -5.09
C VAL A 228 -0.48 6.76 -3.59
N LEU A 229 -0.57 5.66 -2.83
CA LEU A 229 -0.32 5.68 -1.40
C LEU A 229 1.20 5.80 -1.18
N ALA A 230 1.61 6.87 -0.50
CA ALA A 230 3.02 7.25 -0.44
C ALA A 230 3.84 6.46 0.58
N GLY A 231 3.18 5.73 1.46
CA GLY A 231 3.75 4.99 2.58
C GLY A 231 3.20 5.44 3.92
N SER A 232 3.08 4.49 4.84
CA SER A 232 2.61 4.77 6.19
C SER A 232 3.62 5.58 7.00
N PHE A 233 3.12 6.53 7.77
CA PHE A 233 3.89 7.32 8.72
C PHE A 233 3.57 7.01 10.18
N SER A 234 2.81 5.96 10.42
CA SER A 234 2.61 5.32 11.73
C SER A 234 2.95 3.84 11.68
N ARG A 235 2.99 3.17 12.84
CA ARG A 235 2.99 1.71 12.87
C ARG A 235 1.60 1.19 12.48
N VAL A 236 1.55 -0.06 12.00
CA VAL A 236 0.30 -0.75 11.69
C VAL A 236 -0.51 -1.00 12.97
N VAL A 237 -1.82 -0.81 12.91
CA VAL A 237 -2.76 -1.16 13.99
C VAL A 237 -3.54 -2.41 13.59
N PHE A 238 -3.48 -3.46 14.40
CA PHE A 238 -4.27 -4.66 14.16
C PHE A 238 -5.75 -4.38 14.39
N ALA A 239 -6.56 -4.74 13.41
CA ALA A 239 -8.01 -4.61 13.50
C ALA A 239 -8.65 -5.92 13.95
N GLN A 240 -9.67 -5.81 14.82
CA GLN A 240 -10.49 -6.92 15.27
C GLN A 240 -11.95 -6.67 14.92
N LYS A 241 -12.73 -7.73 14.89
CA LYS A 241 -14.19 -7.60 14.74
C LYS A 241 -14.76 -6.74 15.89
N GLY A 242 -15.54 -5.73 15.55
CA GLY A 242 -16.12 -4.75 16.48
C GLY A 242 -15.33 -3.44 16.56
N ASP A 243 -14.07 -3.40 16.08
CA ASP A 243 -13.25 -2.20 16.15
C ASP A 243 -13.75 -1.10 15.20
N THR A 244 -13.71 0.13 15.69
CA THR A 244 -13.77 1.34 14.88
C THR A 244 -12.40 1.97 14.82
N LEU A 245 -11.83 2.08 13.62
CA LEU A 245 -10.56 2.74 13.35
C LEU A 245 -10.85 4.12 12.77
N HIS A 246 -10.31 5.17 13.40
CA HIS A 246 -10.44 6.55 12.95
C HIS A 246 -9.07 7.19 12.87
N ALA A 247 -8.71 7.69 11.70
CA ALA A 247 -7.49 8.46 11.47
C ALA A 247 -7.84 9.94 11.39
N ASP A 248 -7.22 10.77 12.26
CA ASP A 248 -7.37 12.23 12.28
C ASP A 248 -6.09 12.88 11.74
N PHE A 249 -6.23 13.72 10.73
CA PHE A 249 -5.15 14.46 10.06
C PHE A 249 -5.20 15.96 10.35
N GLY A 250 -5.80 16.34 11.49
CA GLY A 250 -5.91 17.73 11.90
C GLY A 250 -6.71 18.57 10.89
N ALA A 251 -6.07 19.60 10.33
CA ALA A 251 -6.73 20.52 9.39
C ALA A 251 -7.20 19.84 8.07
N LEU A 252 -6.72 18.65 7.77
CA LEU A 252 -7.16 17.88 6.61
C LEU A 252 -8.38 17.01 6.90
N GLY A 253 -8.88 16.98 8.16
CA GLY A 253 -10.03 16.17 8.55
C GLY A 253 -9.67 14.72 8.87
N GLY A 254 -10.66 13.85 8.93
CA GLY A 254 -10.47 12.46 9.35
C GLY A 254 -11.15 11.47 8.42
N ILE A 255 -10.83 10.19 8.65
CA ILE A 255 -11.40 9.03 7.96
C ILE A 255 -11.72 7.98 9.01
N ALA A 256 -12.86 7.31 8.88
CA ALA A 256 -13.24 6.21 9.78
C ALA A 256 -13.67 4.97 9.00
N ILE A 257 -13.36 3.80 9.54
CA ILE A 257 -13.88 2.52 9.10
C ILE A 257 -14.24 1.66 10.31
N GLN A 258 -15.28 0.84 10.21
CA GLN A 258 -15.70 -0.06 11.28
C GLN A 258 -15.61 -1.52 10.81
N PHE A 259 -14.88 -2.35 11.53
CA PHE A 259 -14.85 -3.80 11.30
C PHE A 259 -16.02 -4.49 12.00
N VAL A 260 -16.88 -5.15 11.22
CA VAL A 260 -18.10 -5.84 11.70
C VAL A 260 -18.01 -7.36 11.56
#